data_a26495e3864dcdde8a4753184bd750f4
#
_entry.id   a26495e3864dcdde8a4753184bd750f4
#
_cell.length_a   1.000
_cell.length_b   1.000
_cell.length_c   1.000
_cell.angle_alpha   90.00
_cell.angle_beta   90.00
_cell.angle_gamma   90.00
#
_symmetry.space_group_name_H-M   'P 1'
#
loop_
_entity.id
_entity.type
_entity.pdbx_description
1 polymer ?
#
loop_
_entity_poly.entity_id
_entity_poly.type
_entity_poly.pdbx_seq_one_letter_code
_entity_poly.pdbx_strand_id
1 'polypeptide(L)'
;LDNIGFSYDWDREVRTSDPHYYKWTQWIFLQLFNSFYNRSKQKAESIKLLISAFEMNGNADHVCPGDTSLAFTAAGWKAFSEKEKQDILMLYRIAYCGYGEVNWCEALGTVLANDEVVNGVSERGGHPVVKKKLRQWYLRITEYADRLIEGLDKIEFSEAMREMQTNWIGKSYGAEIAFKIQNSKFKIEVYTTRPDTIF
;
A
#
# COMPACT_ATOMS: atom_id res chain seq x y z
N LEU A 1 29.85 18.03 15.83
CA LEU A 1 29.12 17.85 17.10
C LEU A 1 30.04 17.96 18.29
N ASP A 2 31.25 17.37 18.25
CA ASP A 2 32.23 17.47 19.33
C ASP A 2 32.61 18.92 19.65
N ASN A 3 32.74 19.77 18.62
CA ASN A 3 33.07 21.21 18.79
C ASN A 3 31.95 22.00 19.49
N ILE A 4 30.74 21.45 19.61
CA ILE A 4 29.61 22.08 20.29
C ILE A 4 29.49 21.58 21.74
N GLY A 5 30.32 20.60 22.15
CA GLY A 5 30.37 20.06 23.49
C GLY A 5 29.20 19.14 23.87
N PHE A 6 28.56 18.50 22.90
CA PHE A 6 27.54 17.50 23.19
C PHE A 6 28.16 16.23 23.78
N SER A 7 27.49 15.67 24.79
CA SER A 7 27.87 14.42 25.44
C SER A 7 27.05 13.27 24.87
N TYR A 8 27.51 12.70 23.76
CA TYR A 8 26.91 11.50 23.13
C TYR A 8 27.72 10.27 23.51
N ASP A 9 27.01 9.14 23.61
CA ASP A 9 27.62 7.82 23.68
C ASP A 9 27.92 7.31 22.24
N TRP A 10 29.10 7.61 21.74
CA TRP A 10 29.54 7.31 20.39
C TRP A 10 29.64 5.80 20.11
N ASP A 11 29.72 4.96 21.13
CA ASP A 11 29.69 3.50 20.99
C ASP A 11 28.31 2.99 20.57
N ARG A 12 27.29 3.83 20.68
CA ARG A 12 25.91 3.59 20.23
C ARG A 12 25.57 4.27 18.90
N GLU A 13 26.56 4.68 18.15
CA GLU A 13 26.31 5.23 16.81
C GLU A 13 25.61 4.20 15.92
N VAL A 14 24.54 4.60 15.28
CA VAL A 14 23.76 3.78 14.35
C VAL A 14 23.83 4.36 12.94
N ARG A 15 24.25 3.54 11.99
CA ARG A 15 24.27 3.89 10.57
C ARG A 15 23.24 3.05 9.84
N THR A 16 22.19 3.65 9.34
CA THR A 16 21.11 2.95 8.64
C THR A 16 21.56 2.30 7.34
N SER A 17 22.68 2.76 6.75
CA SER A 17 23.33 2.18 5.57
C SER A 17 24.27 1.00 5.89
N ASP A 18 24.47 0.67 7.18
CA ASP A 18 25.28 -0.48 7.58
C ASP A 18 24.51 -1.79 7.35
N PRO A 19 25.12 -2.82 6.73
CA PRO A 19 24.52 -4.15 6.56
C PRO A 19 24.02 -4.78 7.85
N HIS A 20 24.70 -4.57 8.98
CA HIS A 20 24.26 -5.06 10.28
C HIS A 20 22.95 -4.41 10.75
N TYR A 21 22.68 -3.17 10.30
CA TYR A 21 21.43 -2.48 10.58
C TYR A 21 20.33 -2.85 9.59
N TYR A 22 20.53 -2.64 8.29
CA TYR A 22 19.47 -2.79 7.30
C TYR A 22 19.06 -4.25 7.05
N LYS A 23 19.84 -5.25 7.46
CA LYS A 23 19.41 -6.66 7.41
C LYS A 23 18.06 -6.89 8.10
N TRP A 24 17.76 -6.14 9.15
CA TRP A 24 16.49 -6.25 9.85
C TRP A 24 15.34 -5.64 9.07
N THR A 25 15.56 -4.54 8.36
CA THR A 25 14.60 -3.98 7.41
C THR A 25 14.30 -4.98 6.28
N GLN A 26 15.33 -5.61 5.74
CA GLN A 26 15.17 -6.66 4.73
C GLN A 26 14.42 -7.88 5.27
N TRP A 27 14.71 -8.28 6.51
CA TRP A 27 14.00 -9.39 7.16
C TRP A 27 12.52 -9.07 7.34
N ILE A 28 12.18 -7.89 7.83
CA ILE A 28 10.80 -7.42 7.96
C ILE A 28 10.10 -7.41 6.60
N PHE A 29 10.76 -6.89 5.55
CA PHE A 29 10.24 -6.90 4.19
C PHE A 29 9.90 -8.33 3.73
N LEU A 30 10.80 -9.30 3.98
CA LEU A 30 10.57 -10.69 3.61
C LEU A 30 9.38 -11.31 4.37
N GLN A 31 9.15 -10.92 5.63
CA GLN A 31 7.96 -11.36 6.36
C GLN A 31 6.68 -10.82 5.68
N LEU A 32 6.66 -9.54 5.31
CA LEU A 32 5.53 -8.93 4.61
C LEU A 32 5.33 -9.52 3.21
N PHE A 33 6.42 -9.76 2.48
CA PHE A 33 6.38 -10.38 1.15
C PHE A 33 5.85 -11.83 1.20
N ASN A 34 6.17 -12.59 2.24
CA ASN A 34 5.72 -13.96 2.43
C ASN A 34 4.37 -14.06 3.16
N SER A 35 3.64 -12.97 3.25
CA SER A 35 2.35 -12.89 3.93
C SER A 35 1.27 -12.30 3.03
N PHE A 36 0.01 -12.66 3.31
CA PHE A 36 -1.19 -12.03 2.79
C PHE A 36 -2.07 -11.60 3.95
N TYR A 37 -2.97 -10.64 3.73
CA TYR A 37 -3.94 -10.25 4.76
C TYR A 37 -5.20 -11.10 4.65
N ASN A 38 -5.48 -11.88 5.69
CA ASN A 38 -6.71 -12.66 5.78
C ASN A 38 -7.82 -11.78 6.38
N ARG A 39 -8.74 -11.31 5.53
CA ARG A 39 -9.82 -10.40 5.92
C ARG A 39 -10.81 -11.03 6.89
N SER A 40 -11.11 -12.33 6.75
CA SER A 40 -12.03 -13.03 7.65
C SER A 40 -11.47 -13.17 9.07
N LYS A 41 -10.15 -13.27 9.21
CA LYS A 41 -9.45 -13.35 10.49
C LYS A 41 -8.84 -12.03 10.94
N GLN A 42 -8.91 -11.00 10.10
CA GLN A 42 -8.35 -9.66 10.35
C GLN A 42 -6.86 -9.67 10.75
N LYS A 43 -6.06 -10.50 10.09
CA LYS A 43 -4.63 -10.62 10.37
C LYS A 43 -3.81 -11.05 9.16
N ALA A 44 -2.50 -10.78 9.22
CA ALA A 44 -1.55 -11.34 8.27
C ALA A 44 -1.36 -12.85 8.54
N GLU A 45 -1.33 -13.63 7.46
CA GLU A 45 -1.04 -15.07 7.48
C GLU A 45 -0.01 -15.39 6.40
N SER A 46 0.65 -16.55 6.55
CA SER A 46 1.65 -16.99 5.59
C SER A 46 1.04 -17.23 4.21
N ILE A 47 1.71 -16.75 3.16
CA ILE A 47 1.31 -16.97 1.75
C ILE A 47 1.17 -18.47 1.41
N LYS A 48 1.86 -19.35 2.13
CA LYS A 48 1.73 -20.81 1.95
C LYS A 48 0.33 -21.33 2.27
N LEU A 49 -0.33 -20.73 3.28
CA LEU A 49 -1.73 -21.09 3.61
C LEU A 49 -2.67 -20.69 2.47
N LEU A 50 -2.43 -19.55 1.85
CA LEU A 50 -3.21 -19.10 0.69
C LEU A 50 -3.01 -20.04 -0.51
N ILE A 51 -1.76 -20.46 -0.78
CA ILE A 51 -1.47 -21.41 -1.85
C ILE A 51 -2.23 -22.72 -1.61
N SER A 52 -2.18 -23.26 -0.38
CA SER A 52 -2.92 -24.48 -0.04
C SER A 52 -4.45 -24.31 -0.20
N ALA A 53 -4.99 -23.13 0.13
CA ALA A 53 -6.40 -22.84 -0.11
C ALA A 53 -6.73 -22.81 -1.61
N PHE A 54 -5.86 -22.23 -2.44
CA PHE A 54 -6.03 -22.18 -3.89
C PHE A 54 -5.98 -23.58 -4.54
N GLU A 55 -5.13 -24.46 -4.02
CA GLU A 55 -5.02 -25.85 -4.47
C GLU A 55 -6.29 -26.68 -4.18
N MET A 56 -7.01 -26.32 -3.10
CA MET A 56 -8.24 -27.02 -2.67
C MET A 56 -9.50 -26.41 -3.28
N ASN A 57 -9.66 -25.09 -3.21
CA ASN A 57 -10.94 -24.40 -3.46
C ASN A 57 -10.86 -23.31 -4.55
N GLY A 58 -9.65 -23.04 -5.09
CA GLY A 58 -9.46 -21.81 -5.88
C GLY A 58 -9.49 -20.57 -4.97
N ASN A 59 -9.88 -19.42 -5.51
CA ASN A 59 -9.88 -18.18 -4.73
C ASN A 59 -11.27 -17.73 -4.23
N ALA A 60 -12.27 -18.63 -4.22
CA ALA A 60 -13.65 -18.27 -3.84
C ALA A 60 -13.75 -17.65 -2.42
N ASP A 61 -12.95 -18.16 -1.47
CA ASP A 61 -12.93 -17.71 -0.07
C ASP A 61 -11.98 -16.52 0.17
N HIS A 62 -11.25 -16.09 -0.86
CA HIS A 62 -10.20 -15.07 -0.76
C HIS A 62 -10.31 -14.07 -1.90
N VAL A 63 -11.11 -13.02 -1.70
CA VAL A 63 -11.20 -11.91 -2.66
C VAL A 63 -9.81 -11.29 -2.85
N CYS A 64 -9.41 -11.14 -4.12
CA CYS A 64 -8.11 -10.58 -4.45
C CYS A 64 -8.06 -9.06 -4.19
N PRO A 65 -7.19 -8.57 -3.31
CA PRO A 65 -7.12 -7.13 -3.03
C PRO A 65 -6.56 -6.31 -4.20
N GLY A 66 -5.79 -6.93 -5.08
CA GLY A 66 -5.21 -6.26 -6.26
C GLY A 66 -6.09 -6.30 -7.51
N ASP A 67 -7.04 -7.22 -7.56
CA ASP A 67 -8.02 -7.37 -8.65
C ASP A 67 -9.25 -8.11 -8.15
N THR A 68 -10.29 -7.38 -7.80
CA THR A 68 -11.54 -7.95 -7.26
C THR A 68 -12.34 -8.77 -8.27
N SER A 69 -12.04 -8.65 -9.55
CA SER A 69 -12.66 -9.43 -10.62
C SER A 69 -12.02 -10.79 -10.85
N LEU A 70 -10.81 -11.00 -10.29
CA LEU A 70 -10.06 -12.24 -10.44
C LEU A 70 -10.79 -13.41 -9.78
N ALA A 71 -11.17 -14.41 -10.60
CA ALA A 71 -11.82 -15.63 -10.13
C ALA A 71 -11.21 -16.86 -10.82
N PHE A 72 -10.87 -17.87 -10.04
CA PHE A 72 -10.38 -19.15 -10.53
C PHE A 72 -10.73 -20.30 -9.60
N THR A 73 -10.85 -21.49 -10.16
CA THR A 73 -11.08 -22.73 -9.44
C THR A 73 -9.76 -23.40 -9.05
N ALA A 74 -9.82 -24.42 -8.20
CA ALA A 74 -8.65 -25.27 -7.88
C ALA A 74 -8.02 -25.91 -9.15
N ALA A 75 -8.83 -26.32 -10.11
CA ALA A 75 -8.33 -26.85 -11.38
C ALA A 75 -7.63 -25.75 -12.21
N GLY A 76 -8.20 -24.54 -12.25
CA GLY A 76 -7.58 -23.37 -12.89
C GLY A 76 -6.22 -23.03 -12.24
N TRP A 77 -6.16 -23.00 -10.91
CA TRP A 77 -4.90 -22.77 -10.20
C TRP A 77 -3.81 -23.77 -10.57
N LYS A 78 -4.14 -25.06 -10.64
CA LYS A 78 -3.20 -26.11 -11.02
C LYS A 78 -2.75 -26.02 -12.47
N ALA A 79 -3.58 -25.49 -13.36
CA ALA A 79 -3.26 -25.31 -14.77
C ALA A 79 -2.36 -24.10 -15.05
N PHE A 80 -2.31 -23.12 -14.16
CA PHE A 80 -1.45 -21.94 -14.32
C PHE A 80 0.03 -22.32 -14.31
N SER A 81 0.80 -21.68 -15.17
CA SER A 81 2.26 -21.72 -15.12
C SER A 81 2.79 -21.12 -13.82
N GLU A 82 4.02 -21.44 -13.45
CA GLU A 82 4.65 -20.88 -12.26
C GLU A 82 4.73 -19.35 -12.30
N LYS A 83 4.93 -18.76 -13.48
CA LYS A 83 4.92 -17.31 -13.66
C LYS A 83 3.54 -16.73 -13.34
N GLU A 84 2.48 -17.27 -13.92
CA GLU A 84 1.10 -16.81 -13.66
C GLU A 84 0.73 -16.96 -12.18
N LYS A 85 1.11 -18.07 -11.54
CA LYS A 85 0.93 -18.24 -10.09
C LYS A 85 1.63 -17.15 -9.29
N GLN A 86 2.89 -16.82 -9.63
CA GLN A 86 3.61 -15.75 -8.92
C GLN A 86 3.00 -14.36 -9.18
N ASP A 87 2.54 -14.09 -10.40
CA ASP A 87 1.85 -12.85 -10.74
C ASP A 87 0.53 -12.72 -9.96
N ILE A 88 -0.26 -13.81 -9.85
CA ILE A 88 -1.47 -13.85 -9.02
C ILE A 88 -1.12 -13.65 -7.55
N LEU A 89 -0.14 -14.38 -7.01
CA LEU A 89 0.27 -14.24 -5.61
C LEU A 89 0.74 -12.81 -5.29
N MET A 90 1.37 -12.11 -6.23
CA MET A 90 1.77 -10.73 -6.06
C MET A 90 0.58 -9.80 -5.78
N LEU A 91 -0.60 -10.10 -6.33
CA LEU A 91 -1.83 -9.36 -6.07
C LEU A 91 -2.38 -9.55 -4.64
N TYR A 92 -1.98 -10.62 -3.95
CA TYR A 92 -2.39 -10.90 -2.57
C TYR A 92 -1.36 -10.51 -1.51
N ARG A 93 -0.07 -10.47 -1.87
CA ARG A 93 1.02 -10.18 -0.92
C ARG A 93 0.84 -8.83 -0.25
N ILE A 94 1.22 -8.75 1.03
CA ILE A 94 1.25 -7.47 1.77
C ILE A 94 2.32 -6.55 1.17
N ALA A 95 3.52 -7.06 0.88
CA ALA A 95 4.51 -6.34 0.10
C ALA A 95 4.41 -6.76 -1.36
N TYR A 96 4.14 -5.82 -2.26
CA TYR A 96 3.93 -6.08 -3.68
C TYR A 96 4.65 -5.05 -4.55
N CYS A 97 4.92 -5.41 -5.78
CA CYS A 97 5.56 -4.55 -6.75
C CYS A 97 4.52 -3.97 -7.71
N GLY A 98 4.58 -2.68 -7.94
CA GLY A 98 3.66 -1.96 -8.81
C GLY A 98 4.33 -0.77 -9.48
N TYR A 99 3.59 -0.10 -10.38
CA TYR A 99 4.02 1.14 -11.01
C TYR A 99 3.31 2.31 -10.38
N GLY A 100 4.04 3.34 -10.00
CA GLY A 100 3.50 4.58 -9.46
C GLY A 100 4.23 5.79 -9.98
N GLU A 101 3.55 6.93 -9.95
CA GLU A 101 4.16 8.21 -10.28
C GLU A 101 5.01 8.71 -9.12
N VAL A 102 6.23 9.12 -9.45
CA VAL A 102 7.20 9.66 -8.50
C VAL A 102 7.70 11.01 -8.98
N ASN A 103 8.17 11.82 -8.05
CA ASN A 103 8.86 13.08 -8.36
C ASN A 103 10.31 12.75 -8.71
N TRP A 104 10.64 12.76 -9.98
CA TRP A 104 11.99 12.50 -10.46
C TRP A 104 12.75 13.78 -10.73
N CYS A 105 13.94 13.91 -10.15
CA CYS A 105 14.86 15.00 -10.42
C CYS A 105 16.08 14.46 -11.16
N GLU A 106 16.20 14.81 -12.45
CA GLU A 106 17.28 14.32 -13.31
C GLU A 106 18.64 14.82 -12.83
N ALA A 107 18.71 16.10 -12.43
CA ALA A 107 19.95 16.72 -11.98
C ALA A 107 20.50 16.11 -10.68
N LEU A 108 19.61 15.63 -9.80
CA LEU A 108 19.99 14.94 -8.56
C LEU A 108 20.07 13.41 -8.73
N GLY A 109 19.57 12.87 -9.85
CA GLY A 109 19.56 11.44 -10.15
C GLY A 109 18.72 10.61 -9.17
N THR A 110 17.68 11.18 -8.57
CA THR A 110 16.91 10.53 -7.51
C THR A 110 15.44 10.90 -7.53
N VAL A 111 14.64 10.07 -6.83
CA VAL A 111 13.25 10.35 -6.50
C VAL A 111 13.20 11.24 -5.27
N LEU A 112 12.30 12.23 -5.29
CA LEU A 112 12.07 13.18 -4.20
C LEU A 112 10.71 12.92 -3.55
N ALA A 113 10.65 13.10 -2.22
CA ALA A 113 9.39 13.16 -1.49
C ALA A 113 8.57 14.42 -1.90
N ASN A 114 7.27 14.43 -1.59
CA ASN A 114 6.43 15.56 -1.98
C ASN A 114 6.84 16.88 -1.32
N ASP A 115 7.29 16.82 -0.09
CA ASP A 115 7.78 17.95 0.70
C ASP A 115 9.17 18.46 0.26
N GLU A 116 9.92 17.67 -0.50
CA GLU A 116 11.18 18.10 -1.13
C GLU A 116 10.97 18.82 -2.48
N VAL A 117 9.71 18.98 -2.90
CA VAL A 117 9.36 19.65 -4.17
C VAL A 117 8.55 20.91 -3.88
N VAL A 118 9.15 22.05 -4.17
CA VAL A 118 8.52 23.36 -3.98
C VAL A 118 8.37 24.03 -5.35
N ASN A 119 7.13 24.40 -5.74
CA ASN A 119 6.85 25.04 -7.02
C ASN A 119 7.41 24.32 -8.26
N GLY A 120 7.42 22.98 -8.21
CA GLY A 120 7.88 22.14 -9.32
C GLY A 120 9.41 21.99 -9.43
N VAL A 121 10.15 22.48 -8.46
CA VAL A 121 11.61 22.32 -8.38
C VAL A 121 12.02 21.65 -7.07
N SER A 122 13.20 21.03 -7.06
CA SER A 122 13.78 20.45 -5.85
C SER A 122 14.16 21.53 -4.85
N GLU A 123 13.85 21.34 -3.57
CA GLU A 123 14.27 22.21 -2.48
C GLU A 123 15.81 22.38 -2.50
N ARG A 124 16.51 21.27 -2.71
CA ARG A 124 17.97 21.26 -2.84
C ARG A 124 18.38 21.54 -4.28
N GLY A 125 18.94 22.71 -4.53
CA GLY A 125 19.55 23.12 -5.80
C GLY A 125 18.57 23.73 -6.81
N GLY A 126 17.25 23.77 -6.55
CA GLY A 126 16.28 24.43 -7.42
C GLY A 126 16.13 23.78 -8.80
N HIS A 127 16.39 22.48 -8.92
CA HIS A 127 16.34 21.76 -10.19
C HIS A 127 14.92 21.35 -10.59
N PRO A 128 14.56 21.37 -11.87
CA PRO A 128 13.25 20.93 -12.34
C PRO A 128 12.92 19.49 -11.91
N VAL A 129 11.70 19.27 -11.47
CA VAL A 129 11.18 17.97 -11.06
C VAL A 129 10.05 17.57 -12.00
N VAL A 130 10.08 16.33 -12.49
CA VAL A 130 9.08 15.78 -13.39
C VAL A 130 8.40 14.56 -12.78
N LYS A 131 7.12 14.35 -13.11
CA LYS A 131 6.44 13.10 -12.76
C LYS A 131 6.94 11.99 -13.69
N LYS A 132 7.42 10.91 -13.10
CA LYS A 132 7.91 9.73 -13.83
C LYS A 132 7.26 8.48 -13.27
N LYS A 133 6.76 7.62 -14.16
CA LYS A 133 6.19 6.34 -13.76
C LYS A 133 7.31 5.32 -13.59
N LEU A 134 7.54 4.89 -12.36
CA LEU A 134 8.58 3.91 -12.02
C LEU A 134 7.97 2.70 -11.32
N ARG A 135 8.63 1.55 -11.51
CA ARG A 135 8.31 0.35 -10.76
C ARG A 135 8.88 0.45 -9.36
N GLN A 136 8.03 0.24 -8.35
CA GLN A 136 8.37 0.38 -6.94
C GLN A 136 7.75 -0.74 -6.10
N TRP A 137 8.28 -0.91 -4.90
CA TRP A 137 7.65 -1.73 -3.87
C TRP A 137 6.61 -0.92 -3.10
N TYR A 138 5.48 -1.55 -2.83
CA TYR A 138 4.38 -1.02 -2.05
C TYR A 138 4.04 -1.96 -0.92
N LEU A 139 3.48 -1.43 0.16
CA LEU A 139 2.89 -2.19 1.25
C LEU A 139 1.38 -1.94 1.29
N ARG A 140 0.57 -3.00 1.41
CA ARG A 140 -0.90 -2.90 1.50
C ARG A 140 -1.34 -2.48 2.90
N ILE A 141 -0.91 -1.32 3.34
CA ILE A 141 -1.26 -0.76 4.65
C ILE A 141 -2.76 -0.49 4.79
N THR A 142 -3.45 -0.25 3.69
CA THR A 142 -4.90 0.00 3.64
C THR A 142 -5.73 -1.20 4.12
N GLU A 143 -5.22 -2.43 4.05
CA GLU A 143 -5.89 -3.61 4.63
C GLU A 143 -6.02 -3.55 6.16
N TYR A 144 -5.24 -2.69 6.81
CA TYR A 144 -5.27 -2.48 8.25
C TYR A 144 -6.08 -1.23 8.66
N ALA A 145 -6.60 -0.46 7.71
CA ALA A 145 -7.23 0.84 7.97
C ALA A 145 -8.41 0.75 8.95
N ASP A 146 -9.36 -0.16 8.69
CA ASP A 146 -10.52 -0.36 9.57
C ASP A 146 -10.10 -0.78 10.98
N ARG A 147 -9.18 -1.75 11.07
CA ARG A 147 -8.66 -2.23 12.35
C ARG A 147 -7.92 -1.14 13.13
N LEU A 148 -7.22 -0.23 12.45
CA LEU A 148 -6.55 0.90 13.08
C LEU A 148 -7.57 1.88 13.66
N ILE A 149 -8.65 2.20 12.93
CA ILE A 149 -9.74 3.06 13.42
C ILE A 149 -10.41 2.42 14.63
N GLU A 150 -10.82 1.16 14.56
CA GLU A 150 -11.42 0.43 15.66
C GLU A 150 -10.50 0.33 16.89
N GLY A 151 -9.17 0.31 16.64
CA GLY A 151 -8.16 0.28 17.69
C GLY A 151 -8.08 1.57 18.50
N LEU A 152 -8.45 2.72 17.92
CA LEU A 152 -8.43 4.01 18.63
C LEU A 152 -9.36 4.06 19.84
N ASP A 153 -10.42 3.26 19.85
CA ASP A 153 -11.35 3.18 20.97
C ASP A 153 -10.80 2.39 22.16
N LYS A 154 -9.71 1.64 21.95
CA LYS A 154 -9.07 0.77 22.94
C LYS A 154 -7.87 1.43 23.64
N ILE A 155 -7.49 2.62 23.22
CA ILE A 155 -6.31 3.32 23.72
C ILE A 155 -6.67 4.69 24.30
N GLU A 156 -5.93 5.10 25.31
CA GLU A 156 -6.12 6.39 25.99
C GLU A 156 -5.39 7.53 25.26
N PHE A 157 -5.88 7.87 24.08
CA PHE A 157 -5.42 9.06 23.35
C PHE A 157 -6.28 10.28 23.71
N SER A 158 -5.67 11.47 23.69
CA SER A 158 -6.45 12.70 23.71
C SER A 158 -7.34 12.80 22.49
N GLU A 159 -8.44 13.55 22.59
CA GLU A 159 -9.38 13.73 21.49
C GLU A 159 -8.70 14.28 20.22
N ALA A 160 -7.83 15.28 20.38
CA ALA A 160 -7.05 15.82 19.27
C ALA A 160 -6.16 14.77 18.58
N MET A 161 -5.57 13.85 19.33
CA MET A 161 -4.75 12.76 18.78
C MET A 161 -5.62 11.75 18.03
N ARG A 162 -6.79 11.39 18.57
CA ARG A 162 -7.75 10.51 17.88
C ARG A 162 -8.24 11.11 16.57
N GLU A 163 -8.61 12.38 16.60
CA GLU A 163 -9.05 13.10 15.42
C GLU A 163 -7.97 13.15 14.33
N MET A 164 -6.73 13.46 14.72
CA MET A 164 -5.58 13.45 13.81
C MET A 164 -5.38 12.09 13.16
N GLN A 165 -5.42 10.99 13.93
CA GLN A 165 -5.26 9.63 13.41
C GLN A 165 -6.43 9.24 12.48
N THR A 166 -7.67 9.55 12.86
CA THR A 166 -8.87 9.28 12.07
C THR A 166 -8.82 10.03 10.73
N ASN A 167 -8.46 11.31 10.75
CA ASN A 167 -8.34 12.14 9.56
C ASN A 167 -7.19 11.67 8.65
N TRP A 168 -6.09 11.19 9.23
CA TRP A 168 -4.97 10.62 8.47
C TRP A 168 -5.36 9.33 7.73
N ILE A 169 -6.11 8.43 8.39
CA ILE A 169 -6.62 7.20 7.77
C ILE A 169 -7.66 7.55 6.68
N GLY A 170 -8.46 8.59 6.91
CA GLY A 170 -9.32 9.21 5.91
C GLY A 170 -10.42 8.29 5.38
N LYS A 171 -11.04 7.46 6.25
CA LYS A 171 -12.16 6.60 5.84
C LYS A 171 -13.32 7.48 5.35
N SER A 172 -13.71 7.31 4.09
CA SER A 172 -14.85 8.00 3.49
C SER A 172 -15.88 7.01 3.00
N TYR A 173 -17.14 7.44 2.97
CA TYR A 173 -18.25 6.69 2.42
C TYR A 173 -18.76 7.40 1.16
N GLY A 174 -19.14 6.62 0.16
CA GLY A 174 -19.69 7.15 -1.08
C GLY A 174 -20.68 6.18 -1.70
N ALA A 175 -21.26 6.60 -2.80
CA ALA A 175 -22.19 5.80 -3.59
C ALA A 175 -21.70 5.67 -5.03
N GLU A 176 -21.87 4.49 -5.60
CA GLU A 176 -21.75 4.26 -7.03
C GLU A 176 -23.11 4.46 -7.68
N ILE A 177 -23.19 5.30 -8.69
CA ILE A 177 -24.41 5.65 -9.39
C ILE A 177 -24.26 5.35 -10.88
N ALA A 178 -25.17 4.54 -11.40
CA ALA A 178 -25.20 4.18 -12.82
C ALA A 178 -26.23 5.03 -13.56
N PHE A 179 -25.78 5.94 -14.39
CA PHE A 179 -26.65 6.70 -15.31
C PHE A 179 -26.92 5.91 -16.57
N LYS A 180 -28.21 5.78 -16.92
CA LYS A 180 -28.62 5.18 -18.19
C LYS A 180 -28.70 6.27 -19.25
N ILE A 181 -28.00 6.07 -20.36
CA ILE A 181 -28.13 6.94 -21.53
C ILE A 181 -29.39 6.51 -22.30
N GLN A 182 -30.31 7.48 -22.55
CA GLN A 182 -31.49 7.21 -23.33
C GLN A 182 -31.12 6.69 -24.72
N ASN A 183 -31.81 5.63 -25.16
CA ASN A 183 -31.57 4.96 -26.45
C ASN A 183 -30.17 4.31 -26.62
N SER A 184 -29.47 4.03 -25.54
CA SER A 184 -28.18 3.35 -25.55
C SER A 184 -28.15 2.17 -24.57
N LYS A 185 -27.35 1.13 -24.90
CA LYS A 185 -27.03 0.05 -23.98
C LYS A 185 -25.91 0.42 -22.99
N PHE A 186 -25.26 1.54 -23.22
CA PHE A 186 -24.18 2.01 -22.36
C PHE A 186 -24.71 2.67 -21.10
N LYS A 187 -24.02 2.42 -19.99
CA LYS A 187 -24.22 3.09 -18.70
C LYS A 187 -22.95 3.86 -18.38
N ILE A 188 -23.11 5.01 -17.75
CA ILE A 188 -22.00 5.75 -17.16
C ILE A 188 -22.06 5.48 -15.66
N GLU A 189 -21.04 4.81 -15.12
CA GLU A 189 -20.91 4.57 -13.70
C GLU A 189 -19.98 5.65 -13.12
N VAL A 190 -20.46 6.34 -12.08
CA VAL A 190 -19.72 7.38 -11.36
C VAL A 190 -19.71 7.06 -9.87
N TYR A 191 -18.60 7.34 -9.22
CA TYR A 191 -18.49 7.30 -7.77
C TYR A 191 -18.50 8.70 -7.21
N THR A 192 -19.26 8.91 -6.12
CA THR A 192 -19.27 10.21 -5.41
C THR A 192 -19.36 9.99 -3.90
N THR A 193 -18.68 10.84 -3.14
CA THR A 193 -18.85 10.95 -1.68
C THR A 193 -20.00 11.89 -1.29
N ARG A 194 -20.59 12.58 -2.25
CA ARG A 194 -21.70 13.53 -2.08
C ARG A 194 -22.85 13.18 -3.03
N PRO A 195 -23.55 12.05 -2.82
CA PRO A 195 -24.67 11.64 -3.68
C PRO A 195 -25.83 12.65 -3.63
N ASP A 196 -25.93 13.42 -2.57
CA ASP A 196 -26.89 14.51 -2.35
C ASP A 196 -26.73 15.70 -3.31
N THR A 197 -25.62 15.79 -4.05
CA THR A 197 -25.30 16.92 -4.94
C THR A 197 -25.41 16.56 -6.44
N ILE A 198 -25.96 15.41 -6.79
CA ILE A 198 -26.03 14.92 -8.19
C ILE A 198 -27.29 15.42 -8.94
N PHE A 199 -28.15 16.14 -8.29
CA PHE A 199 -29.43 16.64 -8.85
C PHE A 199 -29.28 18.08 -9.35
#